data_b32348e08d478b42e542b9ae27a8cae6
#
_entry.id   b32348e08d478b42e542b9ae27a8cae6
#
_cell.length_a   1.000
_cell.length_b   1.000
_cell.length_c   1.000
_cell.angle_alpha   90.00
_cell.angle_beta   90.00
_cell.angle_gamma   90.00
#
_symmetry.space_group_name_H-M   'P 1'
#
loop_
_entity.id
_entity.type
_entity.pdbx_description
1 polymer ?
#
loop_
_entity_poly.entity_id
_entity_poly.type
_entity_poly.pdbx_seq_one_letter_code
_entity_poly.pdbx_strand_id
1 'polypeptide(L)'
;MALTYQQLLITVPLVLRAGNVPSIVGEAGLGKSALVEEVAKKMDAKLYTTVVSLSEKGDLAIPVPPLTSDSFVETKDYGRLANVQFGYSETLVSIVRYAEENPNREIIWFLDEFNRGSQSVQSELMNLVLQRQINSLRLPETVRIVIAENPDNTMEGFENSEYAVSTGDAAIKDRTVRLVMASSTDEWLEWAKKPRGRAKRSQINPLVIEYLTQYPSRLIQPHQFGSDLTPTPRAWERVSRNLDQLQKLSGKVQ
;
A
#
# COMPACT_ATOMS: atom_id res chain seq x y z
N MET A 1 15.51 11.24 7.27
CA MET A 1 15.63 11.93 5.96
C MET A 1 14.43 11.52 5.11
N ALA A 2 13.66 12.47 4.59
CA ALA A 2 12.52 12.19 3.72
C ALA A 2 13.00 12.03 2.26
N LEU A 3 12.39 11.10 1.52
CA LEU A 3 12.73 10.73 0.15
C LEU A 3 11.63 11.20 -0.81
N THR A 4 12.01 11.68 -1.98
CA THR A 4 11.06 12.02 -3.03
C THR A 4 10.51 10.76 -3.72
N TYR A 5 9.47 10.92 -4.53
CA TYR A 5 8.88 9.83 -5.31
C TYR A 5 9.93 9.11 -6.18
N GLN A 6 10.79 9.86 -6.89
CA GLN A 6 11.82 9.30 -7.77
C GLN A 6 12.91 8.55 -6.98
N GLN A 7 13.29 9.07 -5.82
CA GLN A 7 14.24 8.39 -4.93
C GLN A 7 13.65 7.08 -4.40
N LEU A 8 12.37 7.08 -4.02
CA LEU A 8 11.67 5.87 -3.56
C LEU A 8 11.53 4.81 -4.65
N LEU A 9 11.34 5.20 -5.91
CA LEU A 9 11.32 4.28 -7.06
C LEU A 9 12.63 3.49 -7.24
N ILE A 10 13.73 4.00 -6.68
CA ILE A 10 15.04 3.32 -6.67
C ILE A 10 15.22 2.56 -5.35
N THR A 11 14.89 3.20 -4.22
CA THR A 11 15.19 2.67 -2.89
C THR A 11 14.31 1.46 -2.54
N VAL A 12 13.00 1.49 -2.87
CA VAL A 12 12.08 0.39 -2.56
C VAL A 12 12.53 -0.94 -3.19
N PRO A 13 12.86 -1.01 -4.50
CA PRO A 13 13.41 -2.24 -5.08
C PRO A 13 14.72 -2.71 -4.44
N LEU A 14 15.60 -1.80 -4.02
CA LEU A 14 16.84 -2.17 -3.32
C LEU A 14 16.56 -2.83 -1.97
N VAL A 15 15.65 -2.27 -1.19
CA VAL A 15 15.21 -2.83 0.10
C VAL A 15 14.60 -4.23 -0.09
N LEU A 16 13.74 -4.40 -1.10
CA LEU A 16 13.11 -5.69 -1.42
C LEU A 16 14.13 -6.75 -1.84
N ARG A 17 15.11 -6.39 -2.68
CA ARG A 17 16.20 -7.29 -3.12
C ARG A 17 17.14 -7.67 -1.99
N ALA A 18 17.30 -6.80 -0.99
CA ALA A 18 18.05 -7.11 0.23
C ALA A 18 17.28 -8.06 1.19
N GLY A 19 16.06 -8.49 0.82
CA GLY A 19 15.23 -9.38 1.64
C GLY A 19 14.50 -8.68 2.77
N ASN A 20 14.50 -7.35 2.79
CA ASN A 20 13.84 -6.54 3.82
C ASN A 20 12.44 -6.11 3.37
N VAL A 21 11.62 -5.70 4.34
CA VAL A 21 10.27 -5.17 4.13
C VAL A 21 10.32 -3.63 4.21
N PRO A 22 10.11 -2.90 3.09
CA PRO A 22 9.99 -1.45 3.14
C PRO A 22 8.63 -1.05 3.72
N SER A 23 8.64 -0.10 4.67
CA SER A 23 7.46 0.60 5.18
C SER A 23 7.49 2.05 4.69
N ILE A 24 6.59 2.37 3.76
CA ILE A 24 6.48 3.69 3.13
C ILE A 24 5.55 4.55 3.98
N VAL A 25 6.10 5.55 4.65
CA VAL A 25 5.35 6.46 5.50
C VAL A 25 5.16 7.80 4.80
N GLY A 26 3.94 8.30 4.76
CA GLY A 26 3.65 9.60 4.16
C GLY A 26 2.18 9.95 4.24
N GLU A 27 1.86 11.22 4.10
CA GLU A 27 0.49 11.71 4.19
C GLU A 27 -0.44 11.09 3.14
N ALA A 28 -1.73 11.15 3.40
CA ALA A 28 -2.73 10.66 2.46
C ALA A 28 -2.70 11.48 1.15
N GLY A 29 -2.83 10.79 0.01
CA GLY A 29 -2.89 11.46 -1.30
C GLY A 29 -1.54 11.80 -1.92
N LEU A 30 -0.39 11.47 -1.28
CA LEU A 30 0.96 11.65 -1.84
C LEU A 30 1.29 10.70 -3.00
N GLY A 31 0.52 9.61 -3.18
CA GLY A 31 0.76 8.64 -4.25
C GLY A 31 1.51 7.39 -3.82
N LYS A 32 1.47 7.00 -2.53
CA LYS A 32 2.09 5.77 -2.02
C LYS A 32 1.70 4.52 -2.81
N SER A 33 0.40 4.35 -3.06
CA SER A 33 -0.12 3.21 -3.83
C SER A 33 0.35 3.25 -5.29
N ALA A 34 0.35 4.42 -5.94
CA ALA A 34 0.88 4.60 -7.30
C ALA A 34 2.38 4.30 -7.38
N LEU A 35 3.15 4.66 -6.35
CA LEU A 35 4.57 4.32 -6.22
C LEU A 35 4.77 2.79 -6.24
N VAL A 36 4.01 2.05 -5.43
CA VAL A 36 4.13 0.59 -5.36
C VAL A 36 3.70 -0.08 -6.66
N GLU A 37 2.66 0.43 -7.33
CA GLU A 37 2.26 -0.02 -8.67
C GLU A 37 3.38 0.18 -9.70
N GLU A 38 4.06 1.33 -9.66
CA GLU A 38 5.16 1.62 -10.58
C GLU A 38 6.40 0.76 -10.25
N VAL A 39 6.70 0.55 -8.97
CA VAL A 39 7.76 -0.38 -8.53
C VAL A 39 7.49 -1.79 -9.04
N ALA A 40 6.26 -2.29 -8.88
CA ALA A 40 5.88 -3.62 -9.36
C ALA A 40 6.07 -3.75 -10.89
N LYS A 41 5.68 -2.73 -11.66
CA LYS A 41 5.91 -2.69 -13.11
C LYS A 41 7.40 -2.70 -13.47
N LYS A 42 8.22 -1.92 -12.78
CA LYS A 42 9.68 -1.86 -13.02
C LYS A 42 10.39 -3.16 -12.67
N MET A 43 9.89 -3.89 -11.69
CA MET A 43 10.41 -5.20 -11.28
C MET A 43 9.84 -6.36 -12.09
N ASP A 44 8.90 -6.11 -13.00
CA ASP A 44 8.07 -7.14 -13.66
C ASP A 44 7.40 -8.10 -12.66
N ALA A 45 7.04 -7.57 -11.49
CA ALA A 45 6.41 -8.32 -10.42
C ALA A 45 4.88 -8.31 -10.53
N LYS A 46 4.25 -9.40 -10.10
CA LYS A 46 2.79 -9.43 -9.91
C LYS A 46 2.44 -8.71 -8.63
N LEU A 47 1.54 -7.71 -8.72
CA LEU A 47 1.06 -6.96 -7.56
C LEU A 47 -0.24 -7.54 -7.02
N TYR A 48 -0.29 -7.77 -5.71
CA TYR A 48 -1.49 -7.99 -4.92
C TYR A 48 -1.59 -6.89 -3.87
N THR A 49 -2.78 -6.36 -3.64
CA THR A 49 -3.01 -5.28 -2.67
C THR A 49 -4.07 -5.68 -1.67
N THR A 50 -3.76 -5.50 -0.40
CA THR A 50 -4.70 -5.61 0.72
C THR A 50 -4.79 -4.25 1.42
N VAL A 51 -5.99 -3.70 1.53
CA VAL A 51 -6.24 -2.46 2.27
C VAL A 51 -6.55 -2.83 3.71
N VAL A 52 -5.56 -2.68 4.59
CA VAL A 52 -5.60 -3.20 5.97
C VAL A 52 -6.67 -2.48 6.82
N SER A 53 -6.97 -1.22 6.52
CA SER A 53 -8.04 -0.46 7.20
C SER A 53 -9.45 -1.03 6.97
N LEU A 54 -9.64 -1.85 5.93
CA LEU A 54 -10.90 -2.50 5.58
C LEU A 54 -10.93 -3.97 6.02
N SER A 55 -9.84 -4.48 6.58
CA SER A 55 -9.73 -5.89 6.98
C SER A 55 -10.21 -6.10 8.41
N GLU A 56 -10.77 -7.29 8.65
CA GLU A 56 -11.17 -7.77 9.97
C GLU A 56 -10.26 -8.94 10.41
N LYS A 57 -10.22 -9.21 11.72
CA LYS A 57 -9.49 -10.36 12.24
C LYS A 57 -10.08 -11.65 11.66
N GLY A 58 -9.23 -12.49 11.09
CA GLY A 58 -9.63 -13.75 10.44
C GLY A 58 -9.82 -13.65 8.93
N ASP A 59 -9.72 -12.45 8.34
CA ASP A 59 -9.85 -12.30 6.89
C ASP A 59 -8.74 -13.02 6.11
N LEU A 60 -7.59 -13.25 6.73
CA LEU A 60 -6.50 -13.99 6.09
C LEU A 60 -6.64 -15.49 6.27
N ALA A 61 -7.07 -15.95 7.46
CA ALA A 61 -7.22 -17.36 7.76
C ALA A 61 -8.21 -17.57 8.90
N ILE A 62 -9.14 -18.48 8.71
CA ILE A 62 -10.14 -18.88 9.71
C ILE A 62 -9.97 -20.36 10.07
N PRO A 63 -10.12 -20.74 11.34
CA PRO A 63 -10.16 -22.15 11.72
C PRO A 63 -11.39 -22.82 11.13
N VAL A 64 -11.18 -23.96 10.47
CA VAL A 64 -12.26 -24.77 9.89
C VAL A 64 -12.55 -25.92 10.85
N PRO A 65 -13.83 -26.14 11.25
CA PRO A 65 -14.20 -27.28 12.07
C PRO A 65 -13.79 -28.62 11.41
N PRO A 66 -13.52 -29.67 12.19
CA PRO A 66 -13.21 -30.99 11.66
C PRO A 66 -14.44 -31.57 10.93
N LEU A 67 -14.40 -31.57 9.60
CA LEU A 67 -15.53 -31.98 8.74
C LEU A 67 -15.44 -33.43 8.28
N THR A 68 -14.25 -34.03 8.35
CA THR A 68 -13.98 -35.39 7.87
C THR A 68 -13.25 -36.21 8.94
N SER A 69 -13.24 -37.54 8.79
CA SER A 69 -12.48 -38.45 9.66
C SER A 69 -10.99 -38.11 9.71
N ASP A 70 -10.44 -37.60 8.62
CA ASP A 70 -9.02 -37.25 8.47
C ASP A 70 -8.64 -36.01 9.29
N SER A 71 -9.66 -35.26 9.75
CA SER A 71 -9.47 -34.14 10.69
C SER A 71 -9.25 -34.59 12.15
N PHE A 72 -9.16 -35.89 12.41
CA PHE A 72 -8.90 -36.45 13.74
C PHE A 72 -7.62 -37.26 13.73
N VAL A 73 -6.82 -37.09 14.79
CA VAL A 73 -5.56 -37.81 14.98
C VAL A 73 -5.69 -38.67 16.26
N GLU A 74 -5.46 -39.97 16.13
CA GLU A 74 -5.36 -40.85 17.26
C GLU A 74 -3.99 -40.70 17.91
N THR A 75 -3.97 -40.48 19.20
CA THR A 75 -2.74 -40.36 19.99
C THR A 75 -2.68 -41.47 21.06
N LYS A 76 -1.48 -41.90 21.39
CA LYS A 76 -1.27 -42.99 22.31
C LYS A 76 -1.76 -42.67 23.73
N ASP A 77 -1.49 -41.44 24.20
CA ASP A 77 -1.68 -41.05 25.60
C ASP A 77 -2.89 -40.13 25.82
N TYR A 78 -3.38 -39.47 24.74
CA TYR A 78 -4.44 -38.46 24.84
C TYR A 78 -5.71 -38.84 24.06
N GLY A 79 -5.77 -40.04 23.49
CA GLY A 79 -6.91 -40.49 22.68
C GLY A 79 -7.07 -39.75 21.35
N ARG A 80 -8.31 -39.62 20.90
CA ARG A 80 -8.65 -39.01 19.63
C ARG A 80 -8.75 -37.50 19.76
N LEU A 81 -7.85 -36.78 19.09
CA LEU A 81 -7.80 -35.31 19.07
C LEU A 81 -8.28 -34.76 17.75
N ALA A 82 -9.05 -33.66 17.78
CA ALA A 82 -9.41 -32.92 16.57
C ALA A 82 -8.23 -32.06 16.11
N ASN A 83 -7.84 -32.26 14.85
CA ASN A 83 -6.84 -31.42 14.20
C ASN A 83 -7.56 -30.31 13.43
N VAL A 84 -7.53 -29.09 13.97
CA VAL A 84 -8.17 -27.93 13.35
C VAL A 84 -7.31 -27.45 12.17
N GLN A 85 -7.91 -27.44 10.99
CA GLN A 85 -7.30 -26.88 9.79
C GLN A 85 -7.69 -25.41 9.62
N PHE A 86 -7.02 -24.71 8.70
CA PHE A 86 -7.34 -23.32 8.38
C PHE A 86 -7.82 -23.19 6.93
N GLY A 87 -8.94 -22.50 6.76
CA GLY A 87 -9.34 -21.95 5.46
C GLY A 87 -8.65 -20.62 5.24
N TYR A 88 -8.08 -20.42 4.06
CA TYR A 88 -7.31 -19.21 3.73
C TYR A 88 -8.09 -18.30 2.78
N SER A 89 -7.82 -16.99 2.86
CA SER A 89 -8.45 -16.00 1.98
C SER A 89 -8.15 -16.27 0.49
N GLU A 90 -9.07 -15.84 -0.37
CA GLU A 90 -8.89 -15.93 -1.84
C GLU A 90 -7.59 -15.25 -2.30
N THR A 91 -7.26 -14.10 -1.72
CA THR A 91 -6.03 -13.37 -2.03
C THR A 91 -4.79 -14.21 -1.73
N LEU A 92 -4.74 -14.81 -0.54
CA LEU A 92 -3.60 -15.65 -0.13
C LEU A 92 -3.48 -16.89 -1.02
N VAL A 93 -4.60 -17.57 -1.29
CA VAL A 93 -4.62 -18.74 -2.19
C VAL A 93 -4.17 -18.35 -3.61
N SER A 94 -4.60 -17.18 -4.10
CA SER A 94 -4.20 -16.66 -5.41
C SER A 94 -2.70 -16.34 -5.47
N ILE A 95 -2.13 -15.78 -4.39
CA ILE A 95 -0.69 -15.52 -4.29
C ILE A 95 0.11 -16.83 -4.36
N VAL A 96 -0.28 -17.83 -3.57
CA VAL A 96 0.42 -19.12 -3.54
C VAL A 96 0.34 -19.82 -4.88
N ARG A 97 -0.87 -19.90 -5.47
CA ARG A 97 -1.07 -20.50 -6.79
C ARG A 97 -0.24 -19.81 -7.87
N TYR A 98 -0.26 -18.47 -7.89
CA TYR A 98 0.53 -17.72 -8.86
C TYR A 98 2.04 -17.97 -8.71
N ALA A 99 2.53 -18.07 -7.46
CA ALA A 99 3.94 -18.38 -7.21
C ALA A 99 4.34 -19.78 -7.70
N GLU A 100 3.48 -20.77 -7.52
CA GLU A 100 3.69 -22.15 -8.02
C GLU A 100 3.70 -22.20 -9.55
N GLU A 101 2.76 -21.50 -10.19
CA GLU A 101 2.67 -21.43 -11.66
C GLU A 101 3.80 -20.59 -12.28
N ASN A 102 4.41 -19.66 -11.54
CA ASN A 102 5.42 -18.71 -12.01
C ASN A 102 6.64 -18.65 -11.06
N PRO A 103 7.42 -19.73 -10.92
CA PRO A 103 8.46 -19.84 -9.87
C PRO A 103 9.61 -18.84 -10.01
N ASN A 104 9.80 -18.24 -11.18
CA ASN A 104 10.85 -17.25 -11.45
C ASN A 104 10.35 -15.81 -11.43
N ARG A 105 9.07 -15.58 -11.16
CA ARG A 105 8.48 -14.24 -11.17
C ARG A 105 8.23 -13.74 -9.75
N GLU A 106 8.72 -12.55 -9.45
CA GLU A 106 8.48 -11.93 -8.15
C GLU A 106 7.01 -11.51 -7.99
N ILE A 107 6.54 -11.56 -6.77
CA ILE A 107 5.22 -11.10 -6.34
C ILE A 107 5.44 -10.00 -5.31
N ILE A 108 4.75 -8.88 -5.46
CA ILE A 108 4.66 -7.87 -4.42
C ILE A 108 3.29 -7.96 -3.78
N TRP A 109 3.27 -8.27 -2.47
CA TRP A 109 2.06 -8.16 -1.66
C TRP A 109 2.10 -6.84 -0.90
N PHE A 110 1.27 -5.92 -1.34
CA PHE A 110 1.18 -4.57 -0.81
C PHE A 110 0.11 -4.49 0.28
N LEU A 111 0.51 -4.10 1.49
CA LEU A 111 -0.34 -3.87 2.65
C LEU A 111 -0.54 -2.36 2.80
N ASP A 112 -1.61 -1.84 2.22
CA ASP A 112 -1.92 -0.40 2.25
C ASP A 112 -2.69 -0.03 3.51
N GLU A 113 -2.48 1.20 4.00
CA GLU A 113 -3.10 1.74 5.21
C GLU A 113 -2.87 0.85 6.46
N PHE A 114 -1.68 0.28 6.59
CA PHE A 114 -1.35 -0.75 7.59
C PHE A 114 -1.68 -0.32 9.02
N ASN A 115 -1.28 0.89 9.43
CA ASN A 115 -1.48 1.41 10.78
C ASN A 115 -2.89 1.97 11.04
N ARG A 116 -3.81 1.88 10.07
CA ARG A 116 -5.25 2.18 10.24
C ARG A 116 -6.08 0.93 10.52
N GLY A 117 -5.53 -0.25 10.33
CA GLY A 117 -6.16 -1.50 10.76
C GLY A 117 -6.30 -1.59 12.28
N SER A 118 -7.27 -2.37 12.74
CA SER A 118 -7.40 -2.64 14.18
C SER A 118 -6.14 -3.34 14.71
N GLN A 119 -5.87 -3.21 16.02
CA GLN A 119 -4.71 -3.85 16.63
C GLN A 119 -4.71 -5.39 16.46
N SER A 120 -5.89 -6.00 16.42
CA SER A 120 -6.04 -7.44 16.18
C SER A 120 -5.63 -7.84 14.76
N VAL A 121 -5.96 -7.04 13.76
CA VAL A 121 -5.55 -7.24 12.35
C VAL A 121 -4.06 -7.01 12.22
N GLN A 122 -3.52 -5.94 12.81
CA GLN A 122 -2.07 -5.70 12.79
C GLN A 122 -1.29 -6.83 13.44
N SER A 123 -1.78 -7.41 14.55
CA SER A 123 -1.15 -8.56 15.20
C SER A 123 -1.17 -9.82 14.34
N GLU A 124 -2.24 -10.06 13.58
CA GLU A 124 -2.33 -11.17 12.61
C GLU A 124 -1.33 -10.98 11.46
N LEU A 125 -1.27 -9.77 10.90
CA LEU A 125 -0.32 -9.40 9.85
C LEU A 125 1.13 -9.35 10.32
N MET A 126 1.37 -9.18 11.63
CA MET A 126 2.71 -9.17 12.19
C MET A 126 3.47 -10.47 11.88
N ASN A 127 2.84 -11.63 12.07
CA ASN A 127 3.47 -12.91 11.74
C ASN A 127 3.78 -13.01 10.23
N LEU A 128 2.89 -12.49 9.38
CA LEU A 128 3.11 -12.41 7.95
C LEU A 128 4.36 -11.56 7.64
N VAL A 129 4.46 -10.38 8.22
CA VAL A 129 5.58 -9.45 7.98
C VAL A 129 6.90 -9.97 8.55
N LEU A 130 6.87 -10.49 9.78
CA LEU A 130 8.09 -10.87 10.51
C LEU A 130 8.60 -12.26 10.15
N GLN A 131 7.69 -13.21 9.97
CA GLN A 131 8.02 -14.64 9.79
C GLN A 131 7.69 -15.16 8.40
N ARG A 132 7.04 -14.35 7.57
CA ARG A 132 6.55 -14.75 6.24
C ARG A 132 5.61 -15.96 6.32
N GLN A 133 4.77 -15.98 7.35
CA GLN A 133 3.90 -17.13 7.68
C GLN A 133 2.54 -16.65 8.17
N ILE A 134 1.49 -17.36 7.76
CA ILE A 134 0.13 -17.23 8.28
C ILE A 134 -0.29 -18.60 8.79
N ASN A 135 -0.43 -18.72 10.12
CA ASN A 135 -0.65 -20.00 10.77
C ASN A 135 0.40 -21.06 10.33
N SER A 136 -0.02 -22.14 9.70
CA SER A 136 0.87 -23.20 9.19
C SER A 136 1.39 -22.94 7.77
N LEU A 137 0.85 -21.93 7.04
CA LEU A 137 1.22 -21.65 5.66
C LEU A 137 2.38 -20.65 5.61
N ARG A 138 3.52 -21.11 5.07
CA ARG A 138 4.68 -20.27 4.81
C ARG A 138 4.58 -19.69 3.40
N LEU A 139 4.81 -18.39 3.27
CA LEU A 139 4.83 -17.74 1.96
C LEU A 139 5.99 -18.22 1.07
N PRO A 140 5.76 -18.39 -0.23
CA PRO A 140 6.80 -18.65 -1.21
C PRO A 140 7.91 -17.58 -1.16
N GLU A 141 9.14 -17.97 -1.47
CA GLU A 141 10.30 -17.05 -1.40
C GLU A 141 10.21 -15.89 -2.41
N THR A 142 9.48 -16.09 -3.51
CA THR A 142 9.23 -15.06 -4.53
C THR A 142 8.29 -13.94 -4.08
N VAL A 143 7.56 -14.12 -2.96
CA VAL A 143 6.66 -13.10 -2.43
C VAL A 143 7.44 -12.06 -1.64
N ARG A 144 7.32 -10.80 -2.02
CA ARG A 144 7.87 -9.62 -1.33
C ARG A 144 6.74 -8.83 -0.69
N ILE A 145 6.95 -8.33 0.53
CA ILE A 145 5.95 -7.54 1.24
C ILE A 145 6.37 -6.07 1.20
N VAL A 146 5.42 -5.19 0.92
CA VAL A 146 5.56 -3.74 1.02
C VAL A 146 4.44 -3.22 1.91
N ILE A 147 4.78 -2.34 2.85
CA ILE A 147 3.83 -1.71 3.76
C ILE A 147 3.69 -0.23 3.41
N ALA A 148 2.48 0.33 3.47
CA ALA A 148 2.27 1.76 3.50
C ALA A 148 1.52 2.18 4.77
N GLU A 149 1.99 3.26 5.36
CA GLU A 149 1.46 3.82 6.60
C GLU A 149 1.18 5.32 6.43
N ASN A 150 0.21 5.82 7.19
CA ASN A 150 0.08 7.26 7.39
C ASN A 150 0.96 7.68 8.59
N PRO A 151 1.47 8.92 8.61
CA PRO A 151 2.27 9.38 9.73
C PRO A 151 1.42 9.48 10.99
N ASP A 152 2.00 9.19 12.14
CA ASP A 152 1.43 9.48 13.46
C ASP A 152 2.05 10.75 14.04
N ASN A 153 1.40 11.35 15.04
CA ASN A 153 1.83 12.60 15.68
C ASN A 153 3.07 12.45 16.57
N THR A 154 3.56 11.23 16.79
CA THR A 154 4.82 10.99 17.53
C THR A 154 6.04 11.02 16.61
N MET A 155 5.82 11.14 15.29
CA MET A 155 6.90 11.18 14.30
C MET A 155 7.41 12.60 14.13
N GLU A 156 8.74 12.74 14.11
CA GLU A 156 9.41 14.01 13.81
C GLU A 156 8.95 14.57 12.45
N GLY A 157 8.46 15.81 12.46
CA GLY A 157 7.92 16.51 11.29
C GLY A 157 6.44 16.23 11.01
N PHE A 158 5.76 15.43 11.86
CA PHE A 158 4.33 15.11 11.75
C PHE A 158 3.57 15.34 13.08
N GLU A 159 4.07 16.20 13.94
CA GLU A 159 3.51 16.48 15.28
C GLU A 159 2.06 16.97 15.21
N ASN A 160 1.67 17.59 14.09
CA ASN A 160 0.31 18.07 13.84
C ASN A 160 -0.55 17.08 13.03
N SER A 161 -0.12 15.82 12.91
CA SER A 161 -0.88 14.80 12.19
C SER A 161 -2.14 14.43 12.97
N GLU A 162 -3.30 14.54 12.33
CA GLU A 162 -4.61 14.20 12.90
C GLU A 162 -5.10 12.81 12.47
N TYR A 163 -4.23 12.00 11.85
CA TYR A 163 -4.64 10.66 11.43
C TYR A 163 -4.94 9.78 12.66
N ALA A 164 -6.13 9.21 12.68
CA ALA A 164 -6.49 8.16 13.64
C ALA A 164 -5.74 6.87 13.28
N VAL A 165 -4.48 6.80 13.68
CA VAL A 165 -3.59 5.66 13.45
C VAL A 165 -3.08 5.12 14.77
N SER A 166 -2.87 3.80 14.85
CA SER A 166 -2.17 3.22 15.99
C SER A 166 -0.67 3.50 15.88
N THR A 167 -0.06 3.85 17.00
CA THR A 167 1.41 3.86 17.09
C THR A 167 1.90 2.43 16.86
N GLY A 168 2.50 2.18 15.69
CA GLY A 168 2.89 0.84 15.26
C GLY A 168 3.76 0.11 16.29
N ASP A 169 3.60 -1.21 16.35
CA ASP A 169 4.36 -2.09 17.24
C ASP A 169 5.88 -1.91 17.02
N ALA A 170 6.63 -1.82 18.13
CA ALA A 170 8.08 -1.67 18.09
C ALA A 170 8.77 -2.81 17.33
N ALA A 171 8.22 -4.04 17.38
CA ALA A 171 8.77 -5.18 16.67
C ALA A 171 8.63 -5.05 15.15
N ILE A 172 7.56 -4.44 14.65
CA ILE A 172 7.41 -4.13 13.21
C ILE A 172 8.39 -3.04 12.80
N LYS A 173 8.51 -1.98 13.62
CA LYS A 173 9.44 -0.87 13.36
C LYS A 173 10.90 -1.34 13.28
N ASP A 174 11.29 -2.29 14.11
CA ASP A 174 12.65 -2.84 14.14
C ASP A 174 12.97 -3.73 12.91
N ARG A 175 11.95 -4.38 12.34
CA ARG A 175 12.11 -5.35 11.25
C ARG A 175 11.69 -4.85 9.87
N THR A 176 11.31 -3.59 9.78
CA THR A 176 10.97 -2.93 8.52
C THR A 176 11.94 -1.79 8.23
N VAL A 177 12.21 -1.55 6.96
CA VAL A 177 12.99 -0.38 6.55
C VAL A 177 12.03 0.78 6.33
N ARG A 178 12.03 1.72 7.27
CA ARG A 178 11.14 2.87 7.23
C ARG A 178 11.62 3.91 6.22
N LEU A 179 10.78 4.22 5.25
CA LEU A 179 11.03 5.16 4.16
C LEU A 179 9.99 6.28 4.22
N VAL A 180 10.40 7.47 4.64
CA VAL A 180 9.50 8.62 4.73
C VAL A 180 9.40 9.28 3.36
N MET A 181 8.17 9.36 2.83
CA MET A 181 7.88 9.96 1.54
C MET A 181 7.61 11.46 1.67
N ALA A 182 8.42 12.27 1.00
CA ALA A 182 8.20 13.70 0.87
C ALA A 182 7.49 14.04 -0.44
N SER A 183 6.68 15.09 -0.41
CA SER A 183 6.14 15.69 -1.62
C SER A 183 7.22 16.55 -2.31
N SER A 184 7.31 16.43 -3.63
CA SER A 184 8.09 17.33 -4.48
C SER A 184 7.19 17.89 -5.57
N THR A 185 6.95 19.21 -5.53
CA THR A 185 6.12 19.88 -6.53
C THR A 185 6.75 19.81 -7.91
N ASP A 186 8.08 19.92 -8.00
CA ASP A 186 8.80 19.86 -9.27
C ASP A 186 8.66 18.47 -9.92
N GLU A 187 8.88 17.38 -9.16
CA GLU A 187 8.70 16.02 -9.67
C GLU A 187 7.24 15.76 -10.08
N TRP A 188 6.27 16.27 -9.30
CA TRP A 188 4.86 16.14 -9.64
C TRP A 188 4.51 16.89 -10.93
N LEU A 189 5.01 18.12 -11.11
CA LEU A 189 4.81 18.91 -12.33
C LEU A 189 5.47 18.26 -13.56
N GLU A 190 6.66 17.68 -13.39
CA GLU A 190 7.30 16.90 -14.45
C GLU A 190 6.44 15.70 -14.87
N TRP A 191 5.92 14.96 -13.89
CA TRP A 191 4.99 13.86 -14.14
C TRP A 191 3.69 14.36 -14.81
N ALA A 192 3.11 15.45 -14.31
CA ALA A 192 1.88 16.03 -14.81
C ALA A 192 1.95 16.41 -16.30
N LYS A 193 3.11 16.86 -16.75
CA LYS A 193 3.40 17.23 -18.14
C LYS A 193 3.65 16.05 -19.08
N LYS A 194 3.92 14.84 -18.54
CA LYS A 194 4.21 13.66 -19.37
C LYS A 194 3.02 13.31 -20.28
N PRO A 195 3.29 12.91 -21.53
CA PRO A 195 2.22 12.58 -22.48
C PRO A 195 1.47 11.31 -22.07
N ARG A 196 0.14 11.33 -22.19
CA ARG A 196 -0.75 10.20 -21.91
C ARG A 196 -1.56 9.83 -23.14
N GLY A 197 -1.68 8.53 -23.40
CA GLY A 197 -2.52 7.98 -24.45
C GLY A 197 -2.09 8.32 -25.88
N ARG A 198 -2.88 7.90 -26.87
CA ARG A 198 -2.59 8.12 -28.30
C ARG A 198 -2.58 9.61 -28.71
N ALA A 199 -3.36 10.44 -28.03
CA ALA A 199 -3.46 11.87 -28.31
C ALA A 199 -2.30 12.69 -27.70
N LYS A 200 -1.33 12.05 -27.02
CA LYS A 200 -0.18 12.69 -26.36
C LYS A 200 -0.55 13.89 -25.45
N ARG A 201 -1.75 13.89 -24.87
CA ARG A 201 -2.14 14.92 -23.91
C ARG A 201 -1.35 14.74 -22.62
N SER A 202 -1.16 15.82 -21.84
CA SER A 202 -0.56 15.76 -20.52
C SER A 202 -1.37 14.84 -19.56
N GLN A 203 -0.73 14.32 -18.51
CA GLN A 203 -1.40 13.51 -17.47
C GLN A 203 -2.48 14.32 -16.76
N ILE A 204 -2.21 15.61 -16.58
CA ILE A 204 -3.04 16.58 -15.84
C ILE A 204 -3.47 17.70 -16.82
N ASN A 205 -4.66 18.24 -16.60
CA ASN A 205 -5.20 19.34 -17.37
C ASN A 205 -4.24 20.55 -17.36
N PRO A 206 -3.97 21.18 -18.52
CA PRO A 206 -3.03 22.30 -18.62
C PRO A 206 -3.29 23.45 -17.66
N LEU A 207 -4.56 23.77 -17.37
CA LEU A 207 -4.92 24.83 -16.41
C LEU A 207 -4.42 24.53 -14.99
N VAL A 208 -4.50 23.26 -14.58
CA VAL A 208 -3.98 22.84 -13.27
C VAL A 208 -2.46 22.92 -13.24
N ILE A 209 -1.80 22.49 -14.33
CA ILE A 209 -0.34 22.57 -14.46
C ILE A 209 0.12 24.03 -14.38
N GLU A 210 -0.53 24.92 -15.10
CA GLU A 210 -0.23 26.35 -15.12
C GLU A 210 -0.40 26.97 -13.73
N TYR A 211 -1.54 26.70 -13.07
CA TYR A 211 -1.81 27.18 -11.72
C TYR A 211 -0.75 26.73 -10.72
N LEU A 212 -0.42 25.44 -10.70
CA LEU A 212 0.58 24.91 -9.77
C LEU A 212 2.02 25.29 -10.12
N THR A 213 2.29 25.67 -11.36
CA THR A 213 3.57 26.25 -11.75
C THR A 213 3.72 27.66 -11.18
N GLN A 214 2.63 28.45 -11.15
CA GLN A 214 2.62 29.79 -10.54
C GLN A 214 2.58 29.72 -9.01
N TYR A 215 1.89 28.73 -8.44
CA TYR A 215 1.68 28.57 -7.00
C TYR A 215 2.11 27.20 -6.49
N PRO A 216 3.43 26.88 -6.48
CA PRO A 216 3.93 25.52 -6.14
C PRO A 216 3.52 25.05 -4.74
N SER A 217 3.44 25.98 -3.77
CA SER A 217 3.02 25.66 -2.40
C SER A 217 1.55 25.23 -2.25
N ARG A 218 0.77 25.33 -3.33
CA ARG A 218 -0.64 24.90 -3.36
C ARG A 218 -0.81 23.44 -3.74
N LEU A 219 0.24 22.72 -4.14
CA LEU A 219 0.15 21.29 -4.43
C LEU A 219 -0.22 20.49 -3.19
N ILE A 220 0.43 20.81 -2.08
CA ILE A 220 0.16 20.23 -0.77
C ILE A 220 0.25 21.32 0.30
N GLN A 221 -0.66 21.32 1.23
CA GLN A 221 -0.63 22.18 2.39
C GLN A 221 -0.85 21.34 3.64
N PRO A 222 -0.20 21.68 4.77
CA PRO A 222 -0.50 21.05 6.05
C PRO A 222 -1.99 21.18 6.36
N HIS A 223 -2.55 20.18 7.02
CA HIS A 223 -3.93 20.25 7.50
C HIS A 223 -4.09 21.50 8.39
N GLN A 224 -4.97 22.42 8.00
CA GLN A 224 -5.29 23.57 8.83
C GLN A 224 -6.54 23.26 9.66
N PHE A 225 -6.47 23.51 10.95
CA PHE A 225 -7.61 23.36 11.88
C PHE A 225 -8.87 24.03 11.31
N GLY A 226 -9.95 23.26 11.17
CA GLY A 226 -11.24 23.76 10.68
C GLY A 226 -11.40 23.79 9.15
N SER A 227 -10.47 23.27 8.37
CA SER A 227 -10.61 23.10 6.92
C SER A 227 -10.89 21.65 6.56
N ASP A 228 -12.10 21.37 6.06
CA ASP A 228 -12.48 20.03 5.57
C ASP A 228 -11.75 19.61 4.29
N LEU A 229 -11.04 20.54 3.64
CA LEU A 229 -10.40 20.31 2.35
C LEU A 229 -8.94 20.72 2.38
N THR A 230 -8.05 19.74 2.32
CA THR A 230 -6.61 19.97 2.18
C THR A 230 -6.18 19.66 0.74
N PRO A 231 -5.46 20.59 0.07
CA PRO A 231 -4.91 20.31 -1.24
C PRO A 231 -3.89 19.18 -1.16
N THR A 232 -4.04 18.19 -2.04
CA THR A 232 -3.11 17.07 -2.18
C THR A 232 -2.93 16.74 -3.67
N PRO A 233 -1.87 16.05 -4.07
CA PRO A 233 -1.71 15.55 -5.44
C PRO A 233 -2.96 14.82 -5.96
N ARG A 234 -3.57 13.96 -5.17
CA ARG A 234 -4.82 13.25 -5.50
C ARG A 234 -6.02 14.19 -5.69
N ALA A 235 -6.11 15.25 -4.88
CA ALA A 235 -7.17 16.25 -5.03
C ALA A 235 -7.03 17.00 -6.36
N TRP A 236 -5.81 17.40 -6.74
CA TRP A 236 -5.53 18.07 -8.00
C TRP A 236 -5.78 17.17 -9.22
N GLU A 237 -5.52 15.88 -9.14
CA GLU A 237 -5.92 14.94 -10.18
C GLU A 237 -7.46 14.90 -10.36
N ARG A 238 -8.23 14.97 -9.29
CA ARG A 238 -9.70 15.04 -9.37
C ARG A 238 -10.16 16.34 -10.01
N VAL A 239 -9.57 17.46 -9.62
CA VAL A 239 -9.84 18.77 -10.26
C VAL A 239 -9.56 18.69 -11.76
N SER A 240 -8.41 18.16 -12.15
CA SER A 240 -8.03 17.95 -13.54
C SER A 240 -9.07 17.16 -14.33
N ARG A 241 -9.51 16.02 -13.79
CA ARG A 241 -10.53 15.17 -14.44
C ARG A 241 -11.87 15.90 -14.60
N ASN A 242 -12.27 16.69 -13.61
CA ASN A 242 -13.51 17.49 -13.69
C ASN A 242 -13.40 18.58 -14.76
N LEU A 243 -12.27 19.29 -14.83
CA LEU A 243 -12.02 20.28 -15.88
C LEU A 243 -12.05 19.66 -17.28
N ASP A 244 -11.45 18.49 -17.46
CA ASP A 244 -11.50 17.76 -18.74
C ASP A 244 -12.94 17.41 -19.16
N GLN A 245 -13.82 17.08 -18.22
CA GLN A 245 -15.23 16.82 -18.53
C GLN A 245 -15.99 18.10 -18.86
N LEU A 246 -15.76 19.19 -18.11
CA LEU A 246 -16.37 20.50 -18.41
C LEU A 246 -15.98 21.01 -19.80
N GLN A 247 -14.73 20.88 -20.21
CA GLN A 247 -14.26 21.26 -21.54
C GLN A 247 -14.93 20.44 -22.66
N LYS A 248 -15.21 19.14 -22.43
CA LYS A 248 -15.94 18.31 -23.39
C LYS A 248 -17.41 18.71 -23.50
N LEU A 249 -18.05 19.18 -22.43
CA LEU A 249 -19.42 19.65 -22.45
C LEU A 249 -19.51 20.99 -23.20
N SER A 250 -18.62 21.94 -22.94
CA SER A 250 -18.59 23.22 -23.64
C SER A 250 -18.32 23.09 -25.14
N GLY A 251 -17.50 22.11 -25.57
CA GLY A 251 -17.28 21.82 -27.00
C GLY A 251 -18.42 21.09 -27.71
N LYS A 252 -19.46 20.65 -26.98
CA LYS A 252 -20.68 20.04 -27.55
C LYS A 252 -21.86 21.02 -27.68
N VAL A 253 -21.73 22.22 -27.12
CA VAL A 253 -22.75 23.28 -27.11
C VAL A 253 -22.49 24.31 -28.21
N GLN A 254 -21.42 24.19 -28.95
CA GLN A 254 -21.14 24.91 -30.20
C GLN A 254 -21.45 23.99 -31.40
#